data_6301119675251a693c920ffdd2d627dc
#
_entry.id   6301119675251a693c920ffdd2d627dc
#
_cell.length_a   1.000
_cell.length_b   1.000
_cell.length_c   1.000
_cell.angle_alpha   90.00
_cell.angle_beta   90.00
_cell.angle_gamma   90.00
#
_symmetry.space_group_name_H-M   'P 1'
#
loop_
_entity.id
_entity.type
_entity.pdbx_description
1 polymer ?
#
loop_
_entity_poly.entity_id
_entity_poly.type
_entity_poly.pdbx_seq_one_letter_code
_entity_poly.pdbx_strand_id
1 'polypeptide(L)'
;CIRDRVPCPEEKIGGNDCGEGPVRLEAGVFPALVYHKYLLARVGGAYNAVRVDANASGPLFFHGRGAGDMPTAGAVLADLLAVARDERPNNTGFVGKELPKAAIVPPEEWRSCYYVRVMVQDAPGVLRDLSGCMAAEGISMAQVIQKSDEGQGVPLVFMTHETTAQAMSDALQRTLDAGLLKEPAAYFLSLIHI
;
A
#
# COMPACT_ATOMS: atom_id res chain seq x y z
N CYS A 1 -0.80 -1.89 -7.34
CA CYS A 1 -1.82 -1.96 -6.30
C CYS A 1 -2.40 -0.57 -6.11
N ILE A 2 -3.71 -0.42 -6.10
CA ILE A 2 -4.39 0.82 -5.71
C ILE A 2 -4.85 0.57 -4.28
N ARG A 3 -4.50 1.45 -3.38
CA ARG A 3 -4.92 1.38 -1.99
C ARG A 3 -5.71 2.64 -1.65
N ASP A 4 -6.98 2.47 -1.36
CA ASP A 4 -7.81 3.50 -0.78
C ASP A 4 -7.99 3.17 0.70
N ARG A 5 -7.53 4.03 1.57
CA ARG A 5 -7.78 3.93 3.00
C ARG A 5 -8.68 5.10 3.40
N VAL A 6 -9.85 4.77 3.88
CA VAL A 6 -10.65 5.71 4.69
C VAL A 6 -10.31 5.37 6.13
N PRO A 7 -9.52 6.17 6.84
CA PRO A 7 -9.28 5.93 8.25
C PRO A 7 -10.59 6.13 9.00
N CYS A 8 -11.16 5.02 9.49
CA CYS A 8 -12.13 5.10 10.57
C CYS A 8 -11.30 5.20 11.87
N PRO A 9 -11.51 6.19 12.73
CA PRO A 9 -10.84 6.22 14.03
C PRO A 9 -11.22 4.96 14.80
N GLU A 10 -10.22 4.21 15.28
CA GLU A 10 -10.37 2.93 15.98
C GLU A 10 -11.07 3.01 17.35
N GLU A 11 -11.56 4.17 17.77
CA GLU A 11 -12.30 4.34 19.01
C GLU A 11 -13.75 4.72 18.72
N LYS A 12 -14.59 3.73 18.70
CA LYS A 12 -15.95 3.64 19.27
C LYS A 12 -16.79 2.58 18.54
N ILE A 13 -16.67 1.35 18.98
CA ILE A 13 -17.73 0.34 18.79
C ILE A 13 -18.88 0.76 19.72
N GLY A 14 -19.88 1.42 19.15
CA GLY A 14 -21.09 1.77 19.89
C GLY A 14 -21.56 3.22 19.69
N GLY A 15 -21.97 3.58 18.48
CA GLY A 15 -22.62 4.85 18.19
C GLY A 15 -22.44 5.28 16.73
N ASN A 16 -23.50 5.76 16.12
CA ASN A 16 -23.58 6.27 14.74
C ASN A 16 -22.85 7.61 14.53
N ASP A 17 -21.65 7.78 15.09
CA ASP A 17 -20.86 8.97 14.94
C ASP A 17 -19.60 8.63 14.14
N CYS A 18 -19.72 8.64 12.81
CA CYS A 18 -18.59 8.95 11.94
C CYS A 18 -18.21 10.39 12.26
N GLY A 19 -17.08 10.57 12.95
CA GLY A 19 -16.65 11.87 13.46
C GLY A 19 -16.80 13.01 12.44
N GLU A 20 -17.15 14.19 12.91
CA GLU A 20 -17.44 15.40 12.12
C GLU A 20 -16.24 15.97 11.31
N GLY A 21 -15.21 15.18 11.07
CA GLY A 21 -14.07 15.56 10.24
C GLY A 21 -14.28 15.25 8.75
N PRO A 22 -13.62 15.99 7.86
CA PRO A 22 -13.66 15.66 6.44
C PRO A 22 -13.12 14.25 6.21
N VAL A 23 -13.80 13.48 5.37
CA VAL A 23 -13.33 12.14 4.94
C VAL A 23 -11.95 12.30 4.33
N ARG A 24 -10.96 11.57 4.87
CA ARG A 24 -9.60 11.55 4.33
C ARG A 24 -9.44 10.33 3.43
N LEU A 25 -8.89 10.53 2.24
CA LEU A 25 -8.70 9.48 1.24
C LEU A 25 -7.22 9.37 0.87
N GLU A 26 -6.66 8.18 1.04
CA GLU A 26 -5.36 7.80 0.49
C GLU A 26 -5.60 7.06 -0.82
N ALA A 27 -5.11 7.58 -1.94
CA ALA A 27 -5.25 6.95 -3.24
C ALA A 27 -3.93 7.00 -4.01
N GLY A 28 -3.45 5.86 -4.50
CA GLY A 28 -2.21 5.79 -5.25
C GLY A 28 -2.02 4.48 -5.99
N VAL A 29 -1.08 4.51 -6.94
CA VAL A 29 -0.64 3.33 -7.70
C VAL A 29 0.84 3.12 -7.41
N PHE A 30 1.17 1.97 -6.84
CA PHE A 30 2.54 1.65 -6.45
C PHE A 30 2.78 0.14 -6.44
N PRO A 31 4.03 -0.32 -6.62
CA PRO A 31 4.38 -1.70 -6.37
C PRO A 31 4.32 -1.99 -4.87
N ALA A 32 3.73 -3.13 -4.51
CA ALA A 32 3.64 -3.55 -3.12
C ALA A 32 3.92 -5.04 -2.96
N LEU A 33 4.52 -5.41 -1.84
CA LEU A 33 4.67 -6.82 -1.46
C LEU A 33 3.41 -7.27 -0.74
N VAL A 34 2.76 -8.27 -1.32
CA VAL A 34 1.55 -8.89 -0.76
C VAL A 34 1.92 -10.27 -0.25
N TYR A 35 1.56 -10.58 1.00
CA TYR A 35 1.82 -11.89 1.57
C TYR A 35 1.05 -12.98 0.80
N HIS A 36 1.74 -14.04 0.44
CA HIS A 36 1.25 -15.06 -0.50
C HIS A 36 0.03 -15.86 0.04
N LYS A 37 -0.27 -15.78 1.33
CA LYS A 37 -1.49 -16.35 1.92
C LYS A 37 -2.77 -15.63 1.48
N TYR A 38 -2.67 -14.37 1.04
CA TYR A 38 -3.83 -13.61 0.57
C TYR A 38 -4.18 -13.96 -0.86
N LEU A 39 -5.47 -14.03 -1.16
CA LEU A 39 -5.98 -14.31 -2.50
C LEU A 39 -5.45 -13.30 -3.54
N LEU A 40 -5.30 -12.05 -3.13
CA LEU A 40 -4.78 -10.97 -3.98
C LEU A 40 -3.39 -11.29 -4.56
N ALA A 41 -2.54 -11.98 -3.80
CA ALA A 41 -1.20 -12.37 -4.24
C ALA A 41 -1.19 -13.47 -5.32
N ARG A 42 -2.31 -14.14 -5.53
CA ARG A 42 -2.46 -15.24 -6.49
C ARG A 42 -3.11 -14.80 -7.80
N VAL A 43 -3.47 -13.52 -7.92
CA VAL A 43 -4.06 -12.95 -9.13
C VAL A 43 -2.96 -12.73 -10.15
N GLY A 44 -3.11 -13.30 -11.34
CA GLY A 44 -2.09 -13.19 -12.38
C GLY A 44 -2.70 -13.22 -13.79
N GLY A 45 -1.87 -12.96 -14.80
CA GLY A 45 -2.27 -12.96 -16.20
C GLY A 45 -3.30 -11.86 -16.51
N ALA A 46 -4.35 -12.21 -17.21
CA ALA A 46 -5.41 -11.28 -17.62
C ALA A 46 -6.47 -11.02 -16.53
N TYR A 47 -6.25 -11.54 -15.32
CA TYR A 47 -7.19 -11.37 -14.22
C TYR A 47 -6.86 -10.16 -13.37
N ASN A 48 -7.91 -9.48 -12.93
CA ASN A 48 -7.86 -8.41 -11.95
C ASN A 48 -8.59 -8.83 -10.69
N ALA A 49 -8.26 -8.19 -9.57
CA ALA A 49 -8.99 -8.38 -8.34
C ALA A 49 -9.12 -7.07 -7.56
N VAL A 50 -10.21 -6.97 -6.82
CA VAL A 50 -10.47 -5.90 -5.86
C VAL A 50 -10.78 -6.56 -4.52
N ARG A 51 -10.08 -6.13 -3.48
CA ARG A 51 -10.41 -6.46 -2.10
C ARG A 51 -11.02 -5.23 -1.44
N VAL A 52 -12.13 -5.43 -0.77
CA VAL A 52 -12.82 -4.39 0.00
C VAL A 52 -12.94 -4.90 1.42
N ASP A 53 -12.41 -4.14 2.36
CA ASP A 53 -12.58 -4.42 3.79
C ASP A 53 -13.67 -3.48 4.31
N ALA A 54 -14.84 -4.02 4.58
CA ALA A 54 -16.02 -3.28 5.00
C ALA A 54 -16.36 -3.57 6.47
N ASN A 55 -16.85 -2.54 7.19
CA ASN A 55 -17.11 -2.66 8.62
C ASN A 55 -18.12 -3.76 8.97
N ALA A 56 -19.21 -3.92 8.18
CA ALA A 56 -20.29 -4.83 8.51
C ALA A 56 -20.13 -6.22 7.87
N SER A 57 -19.66 -6.29 6.63
CA SER A 57 -19.51 -7.55 5.88
C SER A 57 -18.10 -8.15 6.00
N GLY A 58 -17.15 -7.43 6.60
CA GLY A 58 -15.76 -7.86 6.63
C GLY A 58 -15.10 -7.84 5.25
N PRO A 59 -14.05 -8.65 5.01
CA PRO A 59 -13.31 -8.66 3.77
C PRO A 59 -14.11 -9.32 2.64
N LEU A 60 -14.27 -8.57 1.55
CA LEU A 60 -14.85 -9.03 0.29
C LEU A 60 -13.76 -9.10 -0.77
N PHE A 61 -13.87 -10.06 -1.68
CA PHE A 61 -12.92 -10.25 -2.76
C PHE A 61 -13.65 -10.44 -4.08
N PHE A 62 -13.40 -9.52 -5.01
CA PHE A 62 -13.93 -9.58 -6.37
C PHE A 62 -12.80 -9.93 -7.32
N HIS A 63 -13.03 -10.89 -8.19
CA HIS A 63 -12.01 -11.40 -9.09
C HIS A 63 -12.64 -11.73 -10.46
N GLY A 64 -12.00 -11.29 -11.53
CA GLY A 64 -12.48 -11.52 -12.89
C GLY A 64 -11.45 -11.14 -13.94
N ARG A 65 -11.74 -11.53 -15.18
CA ARG A 65 -10.93 -11.10 -16.33
C ARG A 65 -11.19 -9.63 -16.61
N GLY A 66 -10.11 -8.82 -16.60
CA GLY A 66 -10.15 -7.41 -17.00
C GLY A 66 -9.63 -7.18 -18.40
N ALA A 67 -8.73 -8.05 -18.89
CA ALA A 67 -8.15 -7.97 -20.22
C ALA A 67 -8.55 -9.18 -21.08
N GLY A 68 -8.56 -8.97 -22.40
CA GLY A 68 -8.89 -9.95 -23.42
C GLY A 68 -10.01 -9.46 -24.33
N ASP A 69 -10.08 -9.99 -25.56
CA ASP A 69 -10.99 -9.53 -26.60
C ASP A 69 -12.46 -9.65 -26.16
N MET A 70 -12.86 -10.83 -25.71
CA MET A 70 -14.25 -11.09 -25.30
C MET A 70 -14.68 -10.32 -24.04
N PRO A 71 -13.90 -10.26 -22.95
CA PRO A 71 -14.25 -9.45 -21.79
C PRO A 71 -14.40 -7.96 -22.11
N THR A 72 -13.51 -7.43 -22.94
CA THR A 72 -13.56 -6.02 -23.37
C THR A 72 -14.75 -5.76 -24.28
N ALA A 73 -14.97 -6.60 -25.28
CA ALA A 73 -16.11 -6.47 -26.17
C ALA A 73 -17.45 -6.60 -25.41
N GLY A 74 -17.52 -7.52 -24.44
CA GLY A 74 -18.69 -7.69 -23.59
C GLY A 74 -19.01 -6.45 -22.75
N ALA A 75 -17.99 -5.81 -22.19
CA ALA A 75 -18.18 -4.58 -21.42
C ALA A 75 -18.68 -3.42 -22.31
N VAL A 76 -18.07 -3.22 -23.48
CA VAL A 76 -18.50 -2.20 -24.45
C VAL A 76 -19.94 -2.45 -24.89
N LEU A 77 -20.30 -3.71 -25.20
CA LEU A 77 -21.65 -4.04 -25.60
C LEU A 77 -22.68 -3.82 -24.49
N ALA A 78 -22.32 -4.14 -23.25
CA ALA A 78 -23.16 -3.89 -22.08
C ALA A 78 -23.49 -2.40 -21.92
N ASP A 79 -22.46 -1.52 -22.06
CA ASP A 79 -22.62 -0.07 -21.98
C ASP A 79 -23.50 0.46 -23.14
N LEU A 80 -23.31 -0.04 -24.37
CA LEU A 80 -24.14 0.32 -25.51
C LEU A 80 -25.60 -0.07 -25.29
N LEU A 81 -25.85 -1.26 -24.74
CA LEU A 81 -27.20 -1.71 -24.43
C LEU A 81 -27.85 -0.89 -23.31
N ALA A 82 -27.08 -0.50 -22.30
CA ALA A 82 -27.57 0.38 -21.24
C ALA A 82 -27.99 1.75 -21.78
N VAL A 83 -27.17 2.34 -22.65
CA VAL A 83 -27.50 3.60 -23.33
C VAL A 83 -28.74 3.44 -24.23
N ALA A 84 -28.83 2.35 -24.99
CA ALA A 84 -29.97 2.10 -25.86
C ALA A 84 -31.31 1.89 -25.10
N ARG A 85 -31.22 1.46 -23.84
CA ARG A 85 -32.39 1.31 -22.95
C ARG A 85 -32.69 2.57 -22.13
N ASP A 86 -31.97 3.65 -22.36
CA ASP A 86 -32.04 4.90 -21.56
C ASP A 86 -31.84 4.64 -20.05
N GLU A 87 -31.05 3.63 -19.71
CA GLU A 87 -30.68 3.31 -18.35
C GLU A 87 -29.74 4.40 -17.83
N ARG A 88 -30.23 5.23 -16.91
CA ARG A 88 -29.35 6.22 -16.25
C ARG A 88 -28.40 5.51 -15.30
N PRO A 89 -27.10 5.84 -15.32
CA PRO A 89 -26.17 5.25 -14.39
C PRO A 89 -26.58 5.58 -12.96
N ASN A 90 -27.12 4.59 -12.27
CA ASN A 90 -27.43 4.69 -10.85
C ASN A 90 -26.18 4.28 -10.05
N ASN A 91 -25.27 5.22 -9.90
CA ASN A 91 -23.86 4.94 -9.62
C ASN A 91 -23.57 4.57 -8.19
N THR A 92 -24.42 4.93 -7.23
CA THR A 92 -23.95 4.91 -5.84
C THR A 92 -24.96 4.36 -4.85
N GLY A 93 -26.21 4.09 -5.27
CA GLY A 93 -27.27 3.77 -4.29
C GLY A 93 -27.65 4.94 -3.38
N PHE A 94 -26.98 6.08 -3.49
CA PHE A 94 -27.28 7.30 -2.73
C PHE A 94 -28.20 8.20 -3.55
N VAL A 95 -29.48 8.08 -3.33
CA VAL A 95 -30.48 8.90 -4.04
C VAL A 95 -30.52 10.31 -3.42
N GLY A 96 -30.22 11.32 -4.23
CA GLY A 96 -30.46 12.72 -3.92
C GLY A 96 -29.53 13.35 -2.84
N LYS A 97 -28.42 12.73 -2.48
CA LYS A 97 -27.42 13.31 -1.59
C LYS A 97 -26.11 13.55 -2.33
N GLU A 98 -25.60 14.75 -2.22
CA GLU A 98 -24.21 15.02 -2.61
C GLU A 98 -23.28 14.23 -1.69
N LEU A 99 -22.33 13.51 -2.28
CA LEU A 99 -21.29 12.85 -1.51
C LEU A 99 -20.39 13.91 -0.87
N PRO A 100 -19.99 13.73 0.39
CA PRO A 100 -19.07 14.66 1.03
C PRO A 100 -17.73 14.66 0.26
N LYS A 101 -17.14 15.85 0.13
CA LYS A 101 -15.81 15.98 -0.48
C LYS A 101 -14.78 15.33 0.44
N ALA A 102 -13.99 14.42 -0.11
CA ALA A 102 -12.86 13.84 0.60
C ALA A 102 -11.62 14.73 0.47
N ALA A 103 -10.85 14.83 1.54
CA ALA A 103 -9.52 15.42 1.51
C ALA A 103 -8.51 14.34 1.10
N ILE A 104 -7.78 14.57 0.01
CA ILE A 104 -6.72 13.65 -0.42
C ILE A 104 -5.53 13.78 0.52
N VAL A 105 -5.09 12.66 1.07
CA VAL A 105 -3.89 12.60 1.92
C VAL A 105 -2.67 12.61 1.00
N PRO A 106 -1.72 13.55 1.20
CA PRO A 106 -0.50 13.59 0.40
C PRO A 106 0.33 12.32 0.62
N PRO A 107 1.05 11.83 -0.42
CA PRO A 107 1.81 10.57 -0.36
C PRO A 107 2.81 10.51 0.79
N GLU A 108 3.38 11.63 1.19
CA GLU A 108 4.38 11.76 2.26
C GLU A 108 3.80 11.38 3.64
N GLU A 109 2.50 11.58 3.83
CA GLU A 109 1.78 11.25 5.06
C GLU A 109 1.28 9.80 5.11
N TRP A 110 1.39 9.06 4.01
CA TRP A 110 0.90 7.68 3.98
C TRP A 110 1.64 6.80 4.97
N ARG A 111 0.90 6.03 5.73
CA ARG A 111 1.46 5.12 6.73
C ARG A 111 1.42 3.68 6.22
N SER A 112 2.56 3.01 6.30
CA SER A 112 2.68 1.61 5.91
C SER A 112 3.87 0.94 6.58
N CYS A 113 3.87 -0.39 6.58
CA CYS A 113 5.10 -1.15 6.80
C CYS A 113 5.92 -1.16 5.50
N TYR A 114 7.23 -1.16 5.62
CA TYR A 114 8.13 -1.19 4.47
C TYR A 114 9.01 -2.43 4.50
N TYR A 115 9.18 -3.04 3.34
CA TYR A 115 10.27 -3.96 3.06
C TYR A 115 11.40 -3.15 2.43
N VAL A 116 12.58 -3.24 3.00
CA VAL A 116 13.75 -2.50 2.53
C VAL A 116 14.90 -3.46 2.31
N ARG A 117 15.55 -3.35 1.15
CA ARG A 117 16.79 -4.04 0.84
C ARG A 117 17.87 -3.00 0.58
N VAL A 118 18.96 -3.10 1.32
CA VAL A 118 20.16 -2.28 1.17
C VAL A 118 21.38 -3.15 0.95
N MET A 119 22.34 -2.64 0.19
CA MET A 119 23.65 -3.23 0.03
C MET A 119 24.65 -2.44 0.89
N VAL A 120 25.21 -3.12 1.88
CA VAL A 120 26.15 -2.53 2.83
C VAL A 120 27.52 -3.17 2.76
N GLN A 121 28.53 -2.53 3.36
CA GLN A 121 29.83 -3.17 3.54
C GLN A 121 29.74 -4.20 4.68
N ASP A 122 30.47 -5.29 4.56
CA ASP A 122 30.61 -6.24 5.67
C ASP A 122 31.66 -5.72 6.65
N ALA A 123 31.19 -4.93 7.60
CA ALA A 123 32.05 -4.33 8.61
C ALA A 123 31.36 -4.28 10.00
N PRO A 124 32.12 -4.48 11.07
CA PRO A 124 31.56 -4.34 12.41
C PRO A 124 30.93 -2.96 12.63
N GLY A 125 29.72 -2.94 13.16
CA GLY A 125 29.00 -1.69 13.49
C GLY A 125 28.03 -1.19 12.43
N VAL A 126 28.07 -1.68 11.19
CA VAL A 126 27.16 -1.21 10.11
C VAL A 126 25.69 -1.36 10.49
N LEU A 127 25.29 -2.47 11.10
CA LEU A 127 23.91 -2.68 11.53
C LEU A 127 23.52 -1.68 12.66
N ARG A 128 24.45 -1.36 13.58
CA ARG A 128 24.22 -0.34 14.59
C ARG A 128 23.96 1.02 13.95
N ASP A 129 24.80 1.41 13.00
CA ASP A 129 24.73 2.73 12.39
C ASP A 129 23.49 2.86 11.50
N LEU A 130 23.14 1.79 10.75
CA LEU A 130 21.89 1.72 10.00
C LEU A 130 20.67 1.83 10.92
N SER A 131 20.65 1.06 12.02
CA SER A 131 19.54 1.14 12.98
C SER A 131 19.46 2.51 13.66
N GLY A 132 20.61 3.18 13.87
CA GLY A 132 20.66 4.55 14.33
C GLY A 132 20.01 5.55 13.38
N CYS A 133 20.26 5.42 12.08
CA CYS A 133 19.60 6.24 11.05
C CYS A 133 18.08 6.04 11.05
N MET A 134 17.62 4.79 11.17
CA MET A 134 16.19 4.49 11.26
C MET A 134 15.56 5.06 12.55
N ALA A 135 16.21 4.85 13.68
CA ALA A 135 15.75 5.33 14.97
C ALA A 135 15.68 6.87 15.06
N ALA A 136 16.58 7.58 14.39
CA ALA A 136 16.57 9.04 14.33
C ALA A 136 15.28 9.61 13.70
N GLU A 137 14.66 8.87 12.79
CA GLU A 137 13.37 9.21 12.18
C GLU A 137 12.18 8.46 12.84
N GLY A 138 12.40 7.89 14.03
CA GLY A 138 11.36 7.19 14.78
C GLY A 138 10.92 5.86 14.16
N ILE A 139 11.71 5.29 13.26
CA ILE A 139 11.38 4.03 12.59
C ILE A 139 11.86 2.85 13.42
N SER A 140 10.94 1.95 13.77
CA SER A 140 11.23 0.68 14.41
C SER A 140 11.30 -0.44 13.38
N MET A 141 12.35 -1.25 13.45
CA MET A 141 12.52 -2.44 12.60
C MET A 141 11.87 -3.66 13.25
N ALA A 142 10.96 -4.30 12.52
CA ALA A 142 10.25 -5.51 12.98
C ALA A 142 11.07 -6.77 12.75
N GLN A 143 11.84 -6.82 11.67
CA GLN A 143 12.66 -7.97 11.30
C GLN A 143 13.88 -7.50 10.51
N VAL A 144 15.02 -8.13 10.75
CA VAL A 144 16.26 -7.90 10.00
C VAL A 144 16.85 -9.24 9.58
N ILE A 145 17.23 -9.35 8.32
CA ILE A 145 17.86 -10.54 7.74
C ILE A 145 19.12 -10.07 7.03
N GLN A 146 20.25 -10.60 7.46
CA GLN A 146 21.53 -10.41 6.79
C GLN A 146 21.85 -11.69 6.01
N LYS A 147 22.16 -11.55 4.72
CA LYS A 147 22.60 -12.67 3.88
C LYS A 147 24.12 -12.66 3.79
N SER A 148 24.69 -13.80 3.37
CA SER A 148 26.13 -13.93 3.15
C SER A 148 26.59 -13.03 2.01
N ASP A 149 27.83 -12.53 2.08
CA ASP A 149 28.45 -11.74 1.01
C ASP A 149 28.66 -12.62 -0.24
N GLU A 150 28.18 -12.14 -1.37
CA GLU A 150 28.37 -12.76 -2.69
C GLU A 150 29.48 -12.04 -3.49
N GLY A 151 30.34 -11.28 -2.82
CA GLY A 151 31.52 -10.60 -3.42
C GLY A 151 31.25 -9.15 -3.85
N GLN A 152 30.04 -8.64 -3.69
CA GLN A 152 29.67 -7.25 -4.03
C GLN A 152 29.21 -6.43 -2.82
N GLY A 153 29.24 -7.00 -1.64
CA GLY A 153 28.69 -6.46 -0.39
C GLY A 153 27.62 -7.36 0.18
N VAL A 154 27.22 -7.09 1.40
CA VAL A 154 26.23 -7.88 2.12
C VAL A 154 24.83 -7.30 1.87
N PRO A 155 23.91 -8.06 1.25
CA PRO A 155 22.52 -7.65 1.20
C PRO A 155 21.88 -7.77 2.58
N LEU A 156 21.46 -6.63 3.12
CA LEU A 156 20.72 -6.53 4.35
C LEU A 156 19.27 -6.21 4.02
N VAL A 157 18.38 -7.05 4.47
CA VAL A 157 16.93 -6.91 4.27
C VAL A 157 16.29 -6.66 5.62
N PHE A 158 15.42 -5.67 5.71
CA PHE A 158 14.64 -5.45 6.92
C PHE A 158 13.20 -5.06 6.61
N MET A 159 12.35 -5.32 7.56
CA MET A 159 10.96 -4.88 7.56
C MET A 159 10.75 -3.90 8.70
N THR A 160 9.99 -2.85 8.44
CA THR A 160 9.64 -1.87 9.48
C THR A 160 8.28 -2.16 10.09
N HIS A 161 8.06 -1.66 11.29
CA HIS A 161 6.72 -1.37 11.77
C HIS A 161 6.10 -0.23 10.97
N GLU A 162 4.85 0.10 11.23
CA GLU A 162 4.15 1.16 10.52
C GLU A 162 4.84 2.52 10.72
N THR A 163 5.18 3.18 9.60
CA THR A 163 5.80 4.51 9.57
C THR A 163 5.27 5.33 8.39
N THR A 164 5.57 6.62 8.36
CA THR A 164 5.18 7.49 7.24
C THR A 164 6.15 7.34 6.06
N ALA A 165 5.67 7.64 4.85
CA ALA A 165 6.51 7.63 3.67
C ALA A 165 7.63 8.69 3.76
N GLN A 166 7.34 9.86 4.37
CA GLN A 166 8.35 10.88 4.60
C GLN A 166 9.47 10.38 5.52
N ALA A 167 9.14 9.84 6.70
CA ALA A 167 10.14 9.34 7.64
C ALA A 167 11.03 8.26 7.00
N MET A 168 10.43 7.37 6.19
CA MET A 168 11.19 6.34 5.46
C MET A 168 12.16 6.96 4.45
N SER A 169 11.71 7.95 3.69
CA SER A 169 12.56 8.67 2.73
C SER A 169 13.73 9.36 3.43
N ASP A 170 13.45 10.06 4.53
CA ASP A 170 14.47 10.81 5.30
C ASP A 170 15.50 9.87 5.94
N ALA A 171 15.04 8.73 6.48
CA ALA A 171 15.94 7.72 7.06
C ALA A 171 16.85 7.09 6.00
N LEU A 172 16.34 6.80 4.80
CA LEU A 172 17.13 6.26 3.69
C LEU A 172 18.14 7.30 3.17
N GLN A 173 17.72 8.56 3.06
CA GLN A 173 18.61 9.64 2.67
C GLN A 173 19.75 9.82 3.70
N ARG A 174 19.43 9.84 4.99
CA ARG A 174 20.42 9.90 6.07
C ARG A 174 21.40 8.73 6.01
N THR A 175 20.92 7.54 5.71
CA THR A 175 21.76 6.34 5.55
C THR A 175 22.71 6.46 4.36
N LEU A 176 22.24 7.06 3.27
CA LEU A 176 23.05 7.34 2.09
C LEU A 176 24.13 8.39 2.39
N ASP A 177 23.75 9.49 3.04
CA ASP A 177 24.66 10.59 3.43
C ASP A 177 25.73 10.12 4.41
N ALA A 178 25.41 9.16 5.27
CA ALA A 178 26.37 8.52 6.17
C ALA A 178 27.35 7.57 5.45
N GLY A 179 27.21 7.36 4.14
CA GLY A 179 28.08 6.49 3.35
C GLY A 179 27.96 5.00 3.68
N LEU A 180 26.85 4.57 4.29
CA LEU A 180 26.63 3.18 4.69
C LEU A 180 26.19 2.30 3.52
N LEU A 181 25.62 2.90 2.47
CA LEU A 181 25.08 2.20 1.30
C LEU A 181 26.10 2.17 0.17
N LYS A 182 26.23 1.02 -0.49
CA LYS A 182 27.00 0.87 -1.74
C LYS A 182 26.21 1.24 -2.98
N GLU A 183 24.88 1.14 -2.90
CA GLU A 183 23.94 1.47 -3.96
C GLU A 183 22.65 2.02 -3.35
N PRO A 184 21.79 2.71 -4.11
CA PRO A 184 20.51 3.18 -3.62
C PRO A 184 19.66 2.03 -3.05
N ALA A 185 18.98 2.30 -1.95
CA ALA A 185 18.11 1.34 -1.30
C ALA A 185 16.91 0.97 -2.20
N ALA A 186 16.60 -0.32 -2.30
CA ALA A 186 15.33 -0.77 -2.88
C ALA A 186 14.32 -0.96 -1.74
N TYR A 187 13.17 -0.27 -1.83
CA TYR A 187 12.12 -0.42 -0.84
C TYR A 187 10.74 -0.49 -1.47
N PHE A 188 9.85 -1.21 -0.80
CA PHE A 188 8.48 -1.45 -1.24
C PHE A 188 7.53 -1.34 -0.06
N LEU A 189 6.33 -0.84 -0.31
CA LEU A 189 5.27 -0.95 0.67
C LEU A 189 4.94 -2.43 0.91
N SER A 190 4.74 -2.77 2.16
CA SER A 190 4.39 -4.13 2.58
C SER A 190 2.94 -4.18 3.01
N LEU A 191 2.12 -4.88 2.24
CA LEU A 191 0.72 -5.15 2.55
C LEU A 191 0.58 -6.49 3.31
N ILE A 192 1.51 -6.77 4.21
CA ILE A 192 1.55 -8.02 4.96
C ILE A 192 0.50 -8.04 6.09
N HIS A 193 0.04 -6.87 6.51
CA HIS A 193 -0.90 -6.68 7.61
C HIS A 193 -2.28 -6.15 7.17
N ILE A 194 -2.72 -6.53 5.96
CA ILE A 194 -4.08 -6.23 5.50
C ILE A 194 -5.07 -7.21 6.13
#